data_0b1115f88dba96c52a420469c1628e7f
#
_entry.id   0b1115f88dba96c52a420469c1628e7f
#
_cell.length_a   1.000
_cell.length_b   1.000
_cell.length_c   1.000
_cell.angle_alpha   90.00
_cell.angle_beta   90.00
_cell.angle_gamma   90.00
#
_symmetry.space_group_name_H-M   'P 1'
#
loop_
_entity.id
_entity.type
_entity.pdbx_description
1 polymer ?
#
loop_
_entity_poly.entity_id
_entity_poly.type
_entity_poly.pdbx_seq_one_letter_code
_entity_poly.pdbx_strand_id
1 'polypeptide(L)'
;MAEILKERSELDPQFQWDLTPMFESDAAWETALDSLDADIESLAAFAGKLTDAVTIGAYLDASTEVGRKVERLYCYASQRHDEDTRDDKAQSMYARVGSKYVKMAAALSFAQPEILSLPEETLTAIVNDPAVADYKFNLEDLLRGKPHTLTKAEEKLLASFGEVMSAPSEIYHNLEDADLLFDAVKDGSGETVEVTGSNFVPLEMSTDRTLRENAFHSYYKSYREHINTFAASYAGAIKAATAEAAARNYPSSRAMAMAGENVPAEVYDNLVATVRKHIPAMHRYVRLRKKMLGVDALHFYDVYAPLVGDLKKSYSYETAQEMVLKAVAPLGEDYQATVRKAYAERWIDVYPNRGKRGGAYSGGCYDSNPYILLNFSGTLDSVSTLAHEMGHTIHSWRSRQHQPPQYADYTLFVAEVASTVNENLLIEQLLANENDPQTRLYLLNQYLENFKGTVYRQTMFAEFEREAHAMVERGEALNAAALNALYKRLVTDYFGDDMVIDDEIQYEWARIPHFYRPFYVYKYATGYSTAVALSEGILKEGEPAVKRYKEFLSMGGSAYPLDELRHAGVDLATPAPVDAALEKFERILDDAEATLAKLQ
;
A
#
# COMPACT_ATOMS: atom_id res chain seq x y z
N MET A 1 1.67 3.13 33.52
CA MET A 1 3.07 3.58 33.36
C MET A 1 3.48 3.09 31.97
N ALA A 2 4.00 3.96 31.11
CA ALA A 2 4.54 3.52 29.82
C ALA A 2 5.68 2.51 30.12
N GLU A 3 5.63 1.35 29.47
CA GLU A 3 6.66 0.33 29.61
C GLU A 3 7.97 0.90 29.03
N ILE A 4 9.03 0.85 29.81
CA ILE A 4 10.34 1.34 29.37
C ILE A 4 10.85 0.37 28.31
N LEU A 5 11.04 0.85 27.07
CA LEU A 5 11.58 0.02 26.00
C LEU A 5 12.99 -0.48 26.36
N LYS A 6 13.21 -1.77 26.18
CA LYS A 6 14.50 -2.43 26.36
C LYS A 6 15.48 -2.05 25.27
N GLU A 7 16.76 -2.15 25.56
CA GLU A 7 17.79 -2.18 24.51
C GLU A 7 17.68 -3.50 23.73
N ARG A 8 18.09 -3.51 22.45
CA ARG A 8 18.03 -4.71 21.61
C ARG A 8 18.80 -5.89 22.23
N SER A 9 19.93 -5.64 22.86
CA SER A 9 20.75 -6.66 23.55
C SER A 9 20.09 -7.31 24.77
N GLU A 10 19.01 -6.72 25.28
CA GLU A 10 18.23 -7.25 26.41
C GLU A 10 17.04 -8.12 25.96
N LEU A 11 16.78 -8.16 24.64
CA LEU A 11 15.75 -9.02 24.06
C LEU A 11 16.30 -10.43 23.83
N ASP A 12 15.46 -11.44 24.07
CA ASP A 12 15.82 -12.82 23.76
C ASP A 12 16.04 -12.99 22.24
N PRO A 13 17.20 -13.54 21.83
CA PRO A 13 17.52 -13.74 20.41
C PRO A 13 16.50 -14.58 19.63
N GLN A 14 15.71 -15.44 20.29
CA GLN A 14 14.66 -16.21 19.63
C GLN A 14 13.55 -15.34 19.01
N PHE A 15 13.39 -14.11 19.49
CA PHE A 15 12.43 -13.13 18.98
C PHE A 15 13.03 -12.08 18.05
N GLN A 16 14.29 -12.27 17.68
CA GLN A 16 15.00 -11.44 16.72
C GLN A 16 15.19 -12.23 15.41
N TRP A 17 15.03 -11.58 14.28
CA TRP A 17 15.32 -12.21 13.00
C TRP A 17 16.78 -12.65 12.86
N ASP A 18 17.02 -13.62 11.97
CA ASP A 18 18.35 -14.12 11.68
C ASP A 18 18.76 -13.70 10.26
N LEU A 19 19.60 -12.70 10.14
CA LEU A 19 20.10 -12.18 8.87
C LEU A 19 21.36 -12.92 8.37
N THR A 20 21.89 -13.86 9.13
CA THR A 20 23.12 -14.60 8.74
C THR A 20 23.00 -15.39 7.43
N PRO A 21 21.79 -15.85 6.97
CA PRO A 21 21.66 -16.43 5.65
C PRO A 21 21.93 -15.45 4.49
N MET A 22 21.77 -14.13 4.70
CA MET A 22 22.17 -13.13 3.70
C MET A 22 23.68 -12.88 3.73
N PHE A 23 24.21 -12.51 4.88
CA PHE A 23 25.64 -12.31 5.12
C PHE A 23 26.01 -12.82 6.51
N GLU A 24 27.04 -13.65 6.59
CA GLU A 24 27.50 -14.22 7.86
C GLU A 24 27.93 -13.14 8.88
N SER A 25 28.30 -11.97 8.39
CA SER A 25 28.71 -10.82 9.20
C SER A 25 28.74 -9.53 8.39
N ASP A 26 28.75 -8.39 9.09
CA ASP A 26 28.97 -7.08 8.47
C ASP A 26 30.30 -7.02 7.68
N ALA A 27 31.34 -7.77 8.10
CA ALA A 27 32.61 -7.83 7.38
C ALA A 27 32.48 -8.55 6.01
N ALA A 28 31.65 -9.59 5.94
CA ALA A 28 31.33 -10.25 4.67
C ALA A 28 30.55 -9.31 3.74
N TRP A 29 29.62 -8.53 4.29
CA TRP A 29 28.88 -7.49 3.56
C TRP A 29 29.82 -6.40 3.01
N GLU A 30 30.78 -5.91 3.81
CA GLU A 30 31.78 -4.92 3.38
C GLU A 30 32.58 -5.42 2.17
N THR A 31 33.03 -6.66 2.24
CA THR A 31 33.80 -7.29 1.14
C THR A 31 32.97 -7.36 -0.14
N ALA A 32 31.69 -7.68 -0.03
CA ALA A 32 30.78 -7.74 -1.17
C ALA A 32 30.49 -6.34 -1.76
N LEU A 33 30.31 -5.32 -0.89
CA LEU A 33 30.11 -3.93 -1.33
C LEU A 33 31.31 -3.39 -2.11
N ASP A 34 32.54 -3.70 -1.67
CA ASP A 34 33.77 -3.23 -2.33
C ASP A 34 33.91 -3.80 -3.75
N SER A 35 33.37 -5.00 -4.02
CA SER A 35 33.42 -5.62 -5.36
C SER A 35 32.48 -4.98 -6.36
N LEU A 36 31.47 -4.24 -5.91
CA LEU A 36 30.32 -3.80 -6.73
C LEU A 36 30.71 -2.75 -7.80
N ASP A 37 31.74 -1.92 -7.55
CA ASP A 37 32.16 -0.92 -8.54
C ASP A 37 32.64 -1.55 -9.86
N ALA A 38 33.38 -2.65 -9.79
CA ALA A 38 33.83 -3.39 -10.98
C ALA A 38 32.64 -4.01 -11.75
N ASP A 39 31.65 -4.52 -11.02
CA ASP A 39 30.42 -5.06 -11.62
C ASP A 39 29.65 -3.96 -12.38
N ILE A 40 29.48 -2.77 -11.77
CA ILE A 40 28.80 -1.62 -12.40
C ILE A 40 29.56 -1.15 -13.65
N GLU A 41 30.90 -1.07 -13.57
CA GLU A 41 31.74 -0.69 -14.73
C GLU A 41 31.61 -1.69 -15.88
N SER A 42 31.50 -2.98 -15.59
CA SER A 42 31.30 -4.03 -16.61
C SER A 42 29.97 -3.87 -17.34
N LEU A 43 28.90 -3.47 -16.63
CA LEU A 43 27.59 -3.20 -17.23
C LEU A 43 27.62 -1.93 -18.11
N ALA A 44 28.27 -0.87 -17.66
CA ALA A 44 28.40 0.36 -18.42
C ALA A 44 29.14 0.16 -19.77
N ALA A 45 29.96 -0.89 -19.87
CA ALA A 45 30.67 -1.24 -21.09
C ALA A 45 29.76 -1.74 -22.23
N PHE A 46 28.48 -2.04 -21.97
CA PHE A 46 27.49 -2.36 -23.01
C PHE A 46 26.93 -1.12 -23.74
N ALA A 47 27.16 0.09 -23.23
CA ALA A 47 26.68 1.32 -23.85
C ALA A 47 27.13 1.44 -25.32
N GLY A 48 26.18 1.73 -26.21
CA GLY A 48 26.40 1.81 -27.67
C GLY A 48 26.46 0.44 -28.39
N LYS A 49 26.15 -0.66 -27.70
CA LYS A 49 26.26 -2.02 -28.28
C LYS A 49 24.94 -2.80 -28.31
N LEU A 50 23.86 -2.26 -27.75
CA LEU A 50 22.57 -2.95 -27.64
C LEU A 50 21.80 -2.92 -28.97
N THR A 51 22.35 -3.58 -29.98
CA THR A 51 21.84 -3.51 -31.36
C THR A 51 21.22 -4.82 -31.88
N ASP A 52 21.42 -5.92 -31.18
CA ASP A 52 20.94 -7.25 -31.57
C ASP A 52 20.54 -8.08 -30.33
N ALA A 53 19.78 -9.17 -30.54
CA ALA A 53 19.21 -9.99 -29.49
C ALA A 53 20.28 -10.65 -28.58
N VAL A 54 21.42 -11.07 -29.15
CA VAL A 54 22.49 -11.74 -28.39
C VAL A 54 23.14 -10.76 -27.41
N THR A 55 23.46 -9.57 -27.89
CA THR A 55 24.08 -8.52 -27.04
C THR A 55 23.11 -7.99 -26.00
N ILE A 56 21.82 -7.82 -26.36
CA ILE A 56 20.77 -7.41 -25.42
C ILE A 56 20.55 -8.49 -24.36
N GLY A 57 20.46 -9.77 -24.75
CA GLY A 57 20.34 -10.90 -23.81
C GLY A 57 21.51 -10.94 -22.82
N ALA A 58 22.74 -10.85 -23.32
CA ALA A 58 23.93 -10.82 -22.45
C ALA A 58 23.95 -9.62 -21.47
N TYR A 59 23.47 -8.45 -21.91
CA TYR A 59 23.30 -7.29 -21.03
C TYR A 59 22.24 -7.53 -19.96
N LEU A 60 21.07 -8.08 -20.32
CA LEU A 60 19.98 -8.36 -19.39
C LEU A 60 20.40 -9.40 -18.34
N ASP A 61 21.10 -10.47 -18.74
CA ASP A 61 21.65 -11.47 -17.83
C ASP A 61 22.65 -10.84 -16.84
N ALA A 62 23.59 -10.07 -17.34
CA ALA A 62 24.60 -9.40 -16.51
C ALA A 62 23.94 -8.37 -15.55
N SER A 63 22.96 -7.61 -16.05
CA SER A 63 22.21 -6.62 -15.27
C SER A 63 21.41 -7.30 -14.14
N THR A 64 20.76 -8.44 -14.43
CA THR A 64 20.02 -9.23 -13.43
C THR A 64 20.95 -9.73 -12.32
N GLU A 65 22.12 -10.27 -12.68
CA GLU A 65 23.09 -10.75 -11.67
C GLU A 65 23.67 -9.63 -10.80
N VAL A 66 23.98 -8.48 -11.38
CA VAL A 66 24.46 -7.32 -10.58
C VAL A 66 23.30 -6.74 -9.74
N GLY A 67 22.09 -6.68 -10.31
CA GLY A 67 20.88 -6.26 -9.58
C GLY A 67 20.68 -7.10 -8.31
N ARG A 68 20.75 -8.43 -8.41
CA ARG A 68 20.64 -9.35 -7.25
C ARG A 68 21.68 -9.06 -6.16
N LYS A 69 22.94 -8.79 -6.56
CA LYS A 69 23.99 -8.45 -5.59
C LYS A 69 23.66 -7.14 -4.86
N VAL A 70 23.25 -6.11 -5.60
CA VAL A 70 22.89 -4.80 -5.03
C VAL A 70 21.69 -4.93 -4.09
N GLU A 71 20.67 -5.63 -4.51
CA GLU A 71 19.46 -5.85 -3.73
C GLU A 71 19.77 -6.58 -2.41
N ARG A 72 20.57 -7.65 -2.45
CA ARG A 72 20.98 -8.38 -1.26
C ARG A 72 21.79 -7.51 -0.28
N LEU A 73 22.70 -6.69 -0.81
CA LEU A 73 23.46 -5.71 -0.01
C LEU A 73 22.54 -4.67 0.63
N TYR A 74 21.57 -4.16 -0.14
CA TYR A 74 20.61 -3.17 0.33
C TYR A 74 19.67 -3.75 1.40
N CYS A 75 19.10 -4.93 1.19
CA CYS A 75 18.22 -5.59 2.14
C CYS A 75 18.91 -5.83 3.49
N TYR A 76 20.14 -6.37 3.48
CA TYR A 76 20.88 -6.58 4.72
C TYR A 76 21.13 -5.27 5.47
N ALA A 77 21.66 -4.25 4.78
CA ALA A 77 21.97 -2.96 5.42
C ALA A 77 20.73 -2.24 5.93
N SER A 78 19.62 -2.29 5.17
CA SER A 78 18.32 -1.73 5.58
C SER A 78 17.78 -2.41 6.83
N GLN A 79 17.79 -3.75 6.87
CA GLN A 79 17.30 -4.50 8.02
C GLN A 79 18.18 -4.32 9.26
N ARG A 80 19.51 -4.25 9.09
CA ARG A 80 20.44 -3.88 10.18
C ARG A 80 20.18 -2.49 10.73
N HIS A 81 19.91 -1.52 9.84
CA HIS A 81 19.52 -0.17 10.24
C HIS A 81 18.19 -0.14 11.01
N ASP A 82 17.21 -0.90 10.57
CA ASP A 82 15.86 -0.91 11.16
C ASP A 82 15.79 -1.62 12.52
N GLU A 83 16.78 -2.46 12.86
CA GLU A 83 16.96 -3.05 14.20
C GLU A 83 17.19 -2.00 15.30
N ASP A 84 17.99 -1.00 14.98
CA ASP A 84 18.28 0.16 15.84
C ASP A 84 18.78 1.32 14.98
N THR A 85 17.90 2.28 14.70
CA THR A 85 18.22 3.45 13.89
C THR A 85 19.26 4.39 14.50
N ARG A 86 19.71 4.12 15.75
CA ARG A 86 20.79 4.84 16.44
C ARG A 86 22.18 4.24 16.17
N ASP A 87 22.25 3.04 15.56
CA ASP A 87 23.52 2.39 15.26
C ASP A 87 24.23 3.10 14.10
N ASP A 88 25.25 3.89 14.39
CA ASP A 88 26.05 4.66 13.41
C ASP A 88 26.65 3.77 12.32
N LYS A 89 27.03 2.52 12.65
CA LYS A 89 27.58 1.58 11.68
C LYS A 89 26.50 1.14 10.68
N ALA A 90 25.35 0.73 11.16
CA ALA A 90 24.22 0.33 10.32
C ALA A 90 23.72 1.50 9.44
N GLN A 91 23.63 2.72 9.99
CA GLN A 91 23.35 3.93 9.22
C GLN A 91 24.36 4.14 8.08
N SER A 92 25.67 3.99 8.39
CA SER A 92 26.73 4.14 7.38
C SER A 92 26.64 3.06 6.30
N MET A 93 26.36 1.81 6.66
CA MET A 93 26.16 0.71 5.70
C MET A 93 24.99 1.02 4.75
N TYR A 94 23.86 1.42 5.30
CA TYR A 94 22.65 1.76 4.53
C TYR A 94 22.89 2.95 3.57
N ALA A 95 23.53 4.01 4.03
CA ALA A 95 23.85 5.17 3.20
C ALA A 95 24.81 4.82 2.06
N ARG A 96 25.83 3.97 2.32
CA ARG A 96 26.83 3.58 1.33
C ARG A 96 26.25 2.71 0.22
N VAL A 97 25.42 1.72 0.55
CA VAL A 97 24.78 0.89 -0.46
C VAL A 97 23.75 1.71 -1.26
N GLY A 98 23.03 2.64 -0.63
CA GLY A 98 22.16 3.58 -1.31
C GLY A 98 22.91 4.42 -2.38
N SER A 99 24.10 4.91 -2.04
CA SER A 99 24.97 5.62 -2.99
C SER A 99 25.40 4.73 -4.17
N LYS A 100 25.70 3.44 -3.91
CA LYS A 100 26.01 2.47 -4.99
C LYS A 100 24.82 2.20 -5.89
N TYR A 101 23.62 2.09 -5.32
CA TYR A 101 22.37 1.94 -6.08
C TYR A 101 22.16 3.10 -7.05
N VAL A 102 22.31 4.34 -6.57
CA VAL A 102 22.20 5.56 -7.42
C VAL A 102 23.27 5.55 -8.52
N LYS A 103 24.51 5.18 -8.19
CA LYS A 103 25.60 5.07 -9.19
C LYS A 103 25.27 4.02 -10.26
N MET A 104 24.75 2.86 -9.86
CA MET A 104 24.33 1.81 -10.78
C MET A 104 23.18 2.30 -11.70
N ALA A 105 22.14 2.88 -11.14
CA ALA A 105 21.01 3.39 -11.90
C ALA A 105 21.44 4.42 -12.96
N ALA A 106 22.36 5.34 -12.59
CA ALA A 106 22.92 6.31 -13.51
C ALA A 106 23.77 5.63 -14.62
N ALA A 107 24.58 4.64 -14.27
CA ALA A 107 25.42 3.91 -15.22
C ALA A 107 24.61 3.10 -16.24
N LEU A 108 23.42 2.64 -15.87
CA LEU A 108 22.53 1.81 -16.71
C LEU A 108 21.46 2.61 -17.47
N SER A 109 21.36 3.91 -17.26
CA SER A 109 20.31 4.76 -17.85
C SER A 109 20.32 4.81 -19.39
N PHE A 110 21.39 4.35 -20.03
CA PHE A 110 21.50 4.28 -21.50
C PHE A 110 20.64 3.14 -22.10
N ALA A 111 20.38 2.07 -21.38
CA ALA A 111 19.92 0.81 -21.95
C ALA A 111 18.51 0.93 -22.59
N GLN A 112 17.54 1.42 -21.84
CA GLN A 112 16.18 1.54 -22.36
C GLN A 112 16.10 2.49 -23.58
N PRO A 113 16.65 3.72 -23.54
CA PRO A 113 16.67 4.58 -24.72
C PRO A 113 17.40 3.99 -25.92
N GLU A 114 18.48 3.25 -25.70
CA GLU A 114 19.25 2.62 -26.77
C GLU A 114 18.42 1.51 -27.44
N ILE A 115 17.82 0.61 -26.68
CA ILE A 115 16.94 -0.45 -27.21
C ILE A 115 15.76 0.18 -27.96
N LEU A 116 15.04 1.14 -27.38
CA LEU A 116 13.88 1.77 -28.00
C LEU A 116 14.21 2.60 -29.25
N SER A 117 15.47 3.01 -29.44
CA SER A 117 15.93 3.71 -30.63
C SER A 117 16.02 2.82 -31.88
N LEU A 118 16.02 1.50 -31.71
CA LEU A 118 16.08 0.56 -32.80
C LEU A 118 14.80 0.61 -33.68
N PRO A 119 14.89 0.29 -34.97
CA PRO A 119 13.72 0.17 -35.84
C PRO A 119 12.72 -0.85 -35.31
N GLU A 120 11.43 -0.59 -35.53
CA GLU A 120 10.35 -1.44 -35.00
C GLU A 120 10.44 -2.90 -35.48
N GLU A 121 10.80 -3.10 -36.76
CA GLU A 121 11.01 -4.45 -37.31
C GLU A 121 12.14 -5.18 -36.58
N THR A 122 13.24 -4.47 -36.27
CA THR A 122 14.38 -5.02 -35.51
C THR A 122 13.97 -5.39 -34.09
N LEU A 123 13.22 -4.51 -33.40
CA LEU A 123 12.73 -4.76 -32.05
C LEU A 123 11.79 -5.97 -32.03
N THR A 124 10.86 -6.06 -32.98
CA THR A 124 9.94 -7.19 -33.09
C THR A 124 10.70 -8.51 -33.32
N ALA A 125 11.77 -8.48 -34.12
CA ALA A 125 12.62 -9.64 -34.32
C ALA A 125 13.38 -10.01 -33.04
N ILE A 126 13.94 -9.04 -32.32
CA ILE A 126 14.66 -9.23 -31.05
C ILE A 126 13.76 -9.87 -30.01
N VAL A 127 12.56 -9.36 -29.77
CA VAL A 127 11.61 -9.89 -28.77
C VAL A 127 11.27 -11.36 -28.99
N ASN A 128 11.28 -11.80 -30.24
CA ASN A 128 10.99 -13.20 -30.62
C ASN A 128 12.25 -14.07 -30.78
N ASP A 129 13.44 -13.54 -30.52
CA ASP A 129 14.70 -14.28 -30.61
C ASP A 129 14.92 -15.15 -29.37
N PRO A 130 15.35 -16.42 -29.53
CA PRO A 130 15.66 -17.31 -28.40
C PRO A 130 16.69 -16.75 -27.41
N ALA A 131 17.60 -15.86 -27.84
CA ALA A 131 18.62 -15.28 -26.98
C ALA A 131 18.05 -14.35 -25.88
N VAL A 132 16.81 -13.90 -25.99
CA VAL A 132 16.11 -13.08 -24.99
C VAL A 132 14.81 -13.70 -24.49
N ALA A 133 14.62 -15.02 -24.70
CA ALA A 133 13.37 -15.70 -24.36
C ALA A 133 12.96 -15.52 -22.88
N ASP A 134 13.93 -15.50 -21.98
CA ASP A 134 13.72 -15.32 -20.53
C ASP A 134 13.31 -13.89 -20.15
N TYR A 135 13.43 -12.93 -21.06
CA TYR A 135 13.09 -11.51 -20.87
C TYR A 135 11.95 -11.06 -21.79
N LYS A 136 11.28 -12.00 -22.45
CA LYS A 136 10.28 -11.67 -23.47
C LYS A 136 9.20 -10.73 -22.95
N PHE A 137 8.60 -11.02 -21.80
CA PHE A 137 7.54 -10.17 -21.23
C PHE A 137 8.04 -8.76 -20.91
N ASN A 138 9.24 -8.60 -20.32
CA ASN A 138 9.82 -7.30 -20.04
C ASN A 138 10.06 -6.49 -21.32
N LEU A 139 10.53 -7.15 -22.40
CA LEU A 139 10.76 -6.50 -23.69
C LEU A 139 9.44 -6.16 -24.40
N GLU A 140 8.42 -7.01 -24.30
CA GLU A 140 7.07 -6.73 -24.81
C GLU A 140 6.46 -5.50 -24.09
N ASP A 141 6.59 -5.44 -22.76
CA ASP A 141 6.11 -4.31 -21.97
C ASP A 141 6.88 -3.02 -22.29
N LEU A 142 8.20 -3.11 -22.47
CA LEU A 142 9.02 -1.98 -22.93
C LEU A 142 8.54 -1.46 -24.28
N LEU A 143 8.24 -2.33 -25.24
CA LEU A 143 7.72 -1.96 -26.56
C LEU A 143 6.32 -1.34 -26.48
N ARG A 144 5.47 -1.80 -25.57
CA ARG A 144 4.16 -1.20 -25.33
C ARG A 144 4.27 0.28 -24.97
N GLY A 145 5.32 0.66 -24.23
CA GLY A 145 5.62 2.05 -23.88
C GLY A 145 6.17 2.91 -25.02
N LYS A 146 6.61 2.31 -26.14
CA LYS A 146 7.29 3.03 -27.24
C LYS A 146 6.47 4.20 -27.84
N PRO A 147 5.14 4.11 -28.08
CA PRO A 147 4.34 5.23 -28.59
C PRO A 147 4.33 6.46 -27.66
N HIS A 148 4.70 6.29 -26.40
CA HIS A 148 4.73 7.30 -25.35
C HIS A 148 6.16 7.73 -24.98
N THR A 149 7.17 7.19 -25.69
CA THR A 149 8.57 7.55 -25.52
C THR A 149 8.90 8.72 -26.45
N LEU A 150 9.45 9.79 -25.89
CA LEU A 150 9.82 10.99 -26.62
C LEU A 150 11.20 10.84 -27.29
N THR A 151 11.54 11.76 -28.17
CA THR A 151 12.90 11.83 -28.71
C THR A 151 13.92 12.13 -27.60
N LYS A 152 15.18 11.73 -27.77
CA LYS A 152 16.25 11.99 -26.78
C LYS A 152 16.35 13.47 -26.38
N ALA A 153 16.08 14.40 -27.30
CA ALA A 153 16.11 15.83 -27.01
C ALA A 153 14.91 16.26 -26.14
N GLU A 154 13.72 15.74 -26.43
CA GLU A 154 12.50 16.02 -25.69
C GLU A 154 12.54 15.37 -24.31
N GLU A 155 13.00 14.11 -24.17
CA GLU A 155 13.20 13.47 -22.86
C GLU A 155 14.17 14.28 -21.99
N LYS A 156 15.29 14.75 -22.57
CA LYS A 156 16.24 15.60 -21.84
C LYS A 156 15.61 16.93 -21.42
N LEU A 157 14.77 17.52 -22.28
CA LEU A 157 14.06 18.75 -21.96
C LEU A 157 13.05 18.51 -20.83
N LEU A 158 12.22 17.49 -20.96
CA LEU A 158 11.21 17.14 -19.94
C LEU A 158 11.87 16.83 -18.60
N ALA A 159 12.96 16.06 -18.60
CA ALA A 159 13.72 15.77 -17.38
C ALA A 159 14.27 17.05 -16.70
N SER A 160 14.63 18.09 -17.48
CA SER A 160 15.09 19.37 -16.91
C SER A 160 14.00 20.17 -16.19
N PHE A 161 12.73 19.83 -16.40
CA PHE A 161 11.59 20.38 -15.63
C PHE A 161 11.20 19.54 -14.43
N GLY A 162 11.87 18.42 -14.15
CA GLY A 162 11.50 17.51 -13.08
C GLY A 162 11.33 18.20 -11.72
N GLU A 163 12.30 19.03 -11.30
CA GLU A 163 12.22 19.80 -10.06
C GLU A 163 11.06 20.81 -10.06
N VAL A 164 10.75 21.41 -11.20
CA VAL A 164 9.61 22.34 -11.33
C VAL A 164 8.29 21.60 -11.23
N MET A 165 8.23 20.37 -11.75
CA MET A 165 7.03 19.53 -11.72
C MET A 165 6.81 18.91 -10.35
N SER A 166 7.86 18.68 -9.56
CA SER A 166 7.76 18.18 -8.18
C SER A 166 7.46 19.28 -7.16
N ALA A 167 7.73 20.55 -7.47
CA ALA A 167 7.54 21.67 -6.56
C ALA A 167 6.15 21.75 -5.90
N PRO A 168 5.01 21.43 -6.56
CA PRO A 168 3.73 21.38 -5.89
C PRO A 168 3.67 20.39 -4.72
N SER A 169 4.26 19.21 -4.86
CA SER A 169 4.36 18.22 -3.80
C SER A 169 5.25 18.70 -2.65
N GLU A 170 6.38 19.34 -2.98
CA GLU A 170 7.29 19.90 -1.98
C GLU A 170 6.63 21.04 -1.17
N ILE A 171 5.87 21.92 -1.85
CA ILE A 171 5.11 22.98 -1.19
C ILE A 171 4.08 22.39 -0.24
N TYR A 172 3.38 21.34 -0.67
CA TYR A 172 2.43 20.62 0.16
C TYR A 172 3.09 20.09 1.44
N HIS A 173 4.18 19.33 1.31
CA HIS A 173 4.87 18.73 2.46
C HIS A 173 5.46 19.79 3.39
N ASN A 174 6.07 20.85 2.87
CA ASN A 174 6.59 21.92 3.71
C ASN A 174 5.47 22.61 4.50
N LEU A 175 4.32 22.86 3.87
CA LEU A 175 3.17 23.48 4.54
C LEU A 175 2.56 22.52 5.58
N GLU A 176 2.33 21.27 5.22
CA GLU A 176 1.63 20.29 6.07
C GLU A 176 2.50 19.80 7.21
N ASP A 177 3.77 19.47 6.96
CA ASP A 177 4.66 18.87 7.94
C ASP A 177 5.37 19.90 8.83
N ALA A 178 5.59 21.14 8.34
CA ALA A 178 6.40 22.13 9.03
C ALA A 178 5.67 23.41 9.45
N ASP A 179 4.79 23.95 8.59
CA ASP A 179 4.23 25.30 8.80
C ASP A 179 2.85 25.29 9.47
N LEU A 180 2.08 24.18 9.35
CA LEU A 180 0.77 24.09 10.01
C LEU A 180 0.93 24.01 11.52
N LEU A 181 0.27 24.95 12.19
CA LEU A 181 0.16 25.01 13.65
C LEU A 181 -1.30 24.77 14.06
N PHE A 182 -1.50 23.95 15.07
CA PHE A 182 -2.82 23.65 15.60
C PHE A 182 -2.98 24.21 17.01
N ASP A 183 -4.13 24.80 17.30
CA ASP A 183 -4.42 25.27 18.64
C ASP A 183 -4.59 24.08 19.60
N ALA A 184 -3.98 24.14 20.78
CA ALA A 184 -4.27 23.19 21.85
C ALA A 184 -5.73 23.34 22.31
N VAL A 185 -6.35 22.24 22.66
CA VAL A 185 -7.78 22.17 22.98
C VAL A 185 -8.02 21.72 24.42
N LYS A 186 -9.26 21.86 24.89
CA LYS A 186 -9.70 21.32 26.18
C LYS A 186 -10.43 19.99 25.96
N ASP A 187 -10.12 19.02 26.82
CA ASP A 187 -10.92 17.80 26.93
C ASP A 187 -12.16 18.00 27.82
N GLY A 188 -12.98 16.96 27.99
CA GLY A 188 -14.18 17.01 28.80
C GLY A 188 -13.92 17.22 30.32
N SER A 189 -12.69 17.01 30.79
CA SER A 189 -12.28 17.31 32.17
C SER A 189 -11.75 18.73 32.34
N GLY A 190 -11.52 19.46 31.24
CA GLY A 190 -10.95 20.82 31.20
C GLY A 190 -9.42 20.82 31.11
N GLU A 191 -8.76 19.69 30.95
CA GLU A 191 -7.33 19.60 30.73
C GLU A 191 -6.96 20.02 29.30
N THR A 192 -5.74 20.59 29.16
CA THR A 192 -5.24 21.04 27.85
C THR A 192 -4.55 19.91 27.13
N VAL A 193 -4.96 19.66 25.90
CA VAL A 193 -4.40 18.62 25.01
C VAL A 193 -3.84 19.29 23.76
N GLU A 194 -2.61 18.98 23.40
CA GLU A 194 -2.01 19.42 22.14
C GLU A 194 -2.64 18.67 20.96
N VAL A 195 -2.86 19.38 19.85
CA VAL A 195 -3.29 18.83 18.57
C VAL A 195 -2.13 18.91 17.58
N THR A 196 -1.85 17.81 16.89
CA THR A 196 -0.80 17.72 15.87
C THR A 196 -1.30 16.90 14.69
N GLY A 197 -0.61 16.95 13.54
CA GLY A 197 -0.92 16.09 12.40
C GLY A 197 -0.89 14.59 12.76
N SER A 198 0.07 14.17 13.58
CA SER A 198 0.26 12.76 13.95
C SER A 198 -0.73 12.25 15.01
N ASN A 199 -1.25 13.10 15.90
CA ASN A 199 -2.16 12.67 16.96
C ASN A 199 -3.64 12.95 16.67
N PHE A 200 -3.98 13.61 15.56
CA PHE A 200 -5.36 13.95 15.23
C PHE A 200 -6.28 12.73 15.19
N VAL A 201 -5.93 11.70 14.42
CA VAL A 201 -6.75 10.48 14.35
C VAL A 201 -6.83 9.76 15.71
N PRO A 202 -5.74 9.55 16.47
CA PRO A 202 -5.81 9.12 17.88
C PRO A 202 -6.75 9.94 18.76
N LEU A 203 -6.78 11.27 18.63
CA LEU A 203 -7.73 12.12 19.37
C LEU A 203 -9.18 11.88 18.94
N GLU A 204 -9.43 11.71 17.64
CA GLU A 204 -10.75 11.33 17.10
C GLU A 204 -11.22 9.92 17.53
N MET A 205 -10.30 9.05 17.94
CA MET A 205 -10.59 7.74 18.53
C MET A 205 -10.84 7.78 20.06
N SER A 206 -10.75 8.96 20.68
CA SER A 206 -11.05 9.10 22.10
C SER A 206 -12.52 8.77 22.42
N THR A 207 -12.78 8.24 23.60
CA THR A 207 -14.14 8.10 24.13
C THR A 207 -14.74 9.43 24.60
N ASP A 208 -13.91 10.43 24.82
CA ASP A 208 -14.33 11.80 25.19
C ASP A 208 -14.78 12.58 23.94
N ARG A 209 -16.10 12.72 23.79
CA ARG A 209 -16.70 13.43 22.66
C ARG A 209 -16.31 14.90 22.61
N THR A 210 -16.14 15.55 23.77
CA THR A 210 -15.72 16.97 23.83
C THR A 210 -14.31 17.14 23.27
N LEU A 211 -13.42 16.19 23.58
CA LEU A 211 -12.07 16.19 23.01
C LEU A 211 -12.09 16.00 21.50
N ARG A 212 -12.89 15.03 20.98
CA ARG A 212 -13.03 14.81 19.53
C ARG A 212 -13.51 16.07 18.81
N GLU A 213 -14.61 16.65 19.29
CA GLU A 213 -15.19 17.88 18.72
C GLU A 213 -14.19 19.02 18.69
N ASN A 214 -13.54 19.30 19.82
CA ASN A 214 -12.56 20.38 19.91
C ASN A 214 -11.32 20.14 19.05
N ALA A 215 -10.81 18.91 19.01
CA ALA A 215 -9.69 18.53 18.15
C ALA A 215 -10.03 18.68 16.66
N PHE A 216 -11.22 18.25 16.24
CA PHE A 216 -11.72 18.40 14.89
C PHE A 216 -11.76 19.87 14.43
N HIS A 217 -12.36 20.74 15.23
CA HIS A 217 -12.43 22.15 14.91
C HIS A 217 -11.07 22.83 14.87
N SER A 218 -10.19 22.51 15.83
CA SER A 218 -8.81 23.05 15.85
C SER A 218 -8.03 22.60 14.62
N TYR A 219 -8.11 21.31 14.29
CA TYR A 219 -7.38 20.71 13.17
C TYR A 219 -7.78 21.33 11.82
N TYR A 220 -9.06 21.33 11.50
CA TYR A 220 -9.53 21.88 10.22
C TYR A 220 -9.51 23.42 10.14
N LYS A 221 -9.45 24.13 11.28
CA LYS A 221 -9.19 25.57 11.28
C LYS A 221 -7.88 25.89 10.58
N SER A 222 -6.81 25.16 10.88
CA SER A 222 -5.49 25.40 10.28
C SER A 222 -5.50 25.13 8.77
N TYR A 223 -6.14 24.07 8.31
CA TYR A 223 -6.32 23.83 6.88
C TYR A 223 -7.15 24.91 6.19
N ARG A 224 -8.23 25.35 6.81
CA ARG A 224 -9.07 26.46 6.29
C ARG A 224 -8.27 27.75 6.08
N GLU A 225 -7.41 28.09 7.04
CA GLU A 225 -6.58 29.31 6.99
C GLU A 225 -5.55 29.27 5.85
N HIS A 226 -5.14 28.07 5.39
CA HIS A 226 -4.17 27.87 4.32
C HIS A 226 -4.77 27.26 3.04
N ILE A 227 -6.10 27.14 2.95
CA ILE A 227 -6.78 26.40 1.89
C ILE A 227 -6.44 26.86 0.48
N ASN A 228 -6.18 28.15 0.28
CA ASN A 228 -5.80 28.68 -1.03
C ASN A 228 -4.41 28.19 -1.47
N THR A 229 -3.48 28.02 -0.53
CA THR A 229 -2.14 27.49 -0.80
C THR A 229 -2.23 26.02 -1.16
N PHE A 230 -2.98 25.23 -0.40
CA PHE A 230 -3.26 23.82 -0.74
C PHE A 230 -3.91 23.66 -2.11
N ALA A 231 -4.93 24.49 -2.40
CA ALA A 231 -5.61 24.45 -3.69
C ALA A 231 -4.67 24.82 -4.86
N ALA A 232 -3.82 25.82 -4.67
CA ALA A 232 -2.84 26.22 -5.70
C ALA A 232 -1.80 25.13 -5.93
N SER A 233 -1.29 24.50 -4.86
CA SER A 233 -0.36 23.38 -4.91
C SER A 233 -0.98 22.19 -5.62
N TYR A 234 -2.15 21.72 -5.18
CA TYR A 234 -2.82 20.57 -5.80
C TYR A 234 -3.18 20.82 -7.28
N ALA A 235 -3.70 22.00 -7.60
CA ALA A 235 -3.94 22.39 -9.00
C ALA A 235 -2.63 22.41 -9.83
N GLY A 236 -1.52 22.78 -9.21
CA GLY A 236 -0.18 22.72 -9.82
C GLY A 236 0.23 21.28 -10.13
N ALA A 237 0.07 20.36 -9.20
CA ALA A 237 0.36 18.94 -9.37
C ALA A 237 -0.48 18.31 -10.51
N ILE A 238 -1.80 18.59 -10.54
CA ILE A 238 -2.68 18.11 -11.62
C ILE A 238 -2.26 18.65 -12.97
N LYS A 239 -1.93 19.95 -13.05
CA LYS A 239 -1.45 20.57 -14.31
C LYS A 239 -0.14 19.96 -14.79
N ALA A 240 0.79 19.65 -13.89
CA ALA A 240 2.03 18.97 -14.21
C ALA A 240 1.76 17.58 -14.80
N ALA A 241 0.93 16.77 -14.13
CA ALA A 241 0.53 15.46 -14.61
C ALA A 241 -0.20 15.50 -15.96
N THR A 242 -1.10 16.50 -16.16
CA THR A 242 -1.83 16.70 -17.43
C THR A 242 -0.89 17.10 -18.56
N ALA A 243 0.07 18.00 -18.28
CA ALA A 243 1.05 18.45 -19.27
C ALA A 243 1.99 17.31 -19.68
N GLU A 244 2.44 16.50 -18.73
CA GLU A 244 3.28 15.34 -19.03
C GLU A 244 2.51 14.29 -19.84
N ALA A 245 1.27 13.98 -19.48
CA ALA A 245 0.43 13.05 -20.22
C ALA A 245 0.24 13.51 -21.67
N ALA A 246 -0.04 14.80 -21.88
CA ALA A 246 -0.17 15.37 -23.22
C ALA A 246 1.14 15.31 -24.02
N ALA A 247 2.28 15.64 -23.39
CA ALA A 247 3.60 15.56 -24.03
C ALA A 247 3.93 14.13 -24.47
N ARG A 248 3.55 13.13 -23.67
CA ARG A 248 3.76 11.69 -23.93
C ARG A 248 2.66 11.03 -24.76
N ASN A 249 1.76 11.81 -25.38
CA ASN A 249 0.65 11.32 -26.21
C ASN A 249 -0.34 10.40 -25.49
N TYR A 250 -0.55 10.58 -24.18
CA TYR A 250 -1.64 9.93 -23.48
C TYR A 250 -2.93 10.76 -23.57
N PRO A 251 -4.11 10.12 -23.63
CA PRO A 251 -5.39 10.83 -23.74
C PRO A 251 -5.76 11.59 -22.47
N SER A 252 -5.19 11.23 -21.31
CA SER A 252 -5.42 11.88 -20.01
C SER A 252 -4.30 11.54 -19.04
N SER A 253 -4.18 12.33 -17.96
CA SER A 253 -3.29 12.03 -16.84
C SER A 253 -3.63 10.69 -16.17
N ARG A 254 -4.92 10.32 -16.10
CA ARG A 254 -5.38 9.01 -15.62
C ARG A 254 -4.87 7.86 -16.50
N ALA A 255 -5.00 8.01 -17.81
CA ALA A 255 -4.53 6.98 -18.73
C ALA A 255 -3.01 6.76 -18.60
N MET A 256 -2.23 7.84 -18.45
CA MET A 256 -0.80 7.76 -18.21
C MET A 256 -0.47 7.03 -16.90
N ALA A 257 -1.12 7.40 -15.80
CA ALA A 257 -0.88 6.81 -14.49
C ALA A 257 -1.20 5.31 -14.43
N MET A 258 -2.23 4.87 -15.15
CA MET A 258 -2.66 3.47 -15.18
C MET A 258 -1.89 2.62 -16.21
N ALA A 259 -1.27 3.26 -17.21
CA ALA A 259 -0.55 2.57 -18.28
C ALA A 259 0.65 1.77 -17.78
N GLY A 260 1.35 2.21 -16.74
CA GLY A 260 2.52 1.52 -16.20
C GLY A 260 2.24 0.06 -15.81
N GLU A 261 1.05 -0.24 -15.31
CA GLU A 261 0.62 -1.59 -14.94
C GLU A 261 -0.37 -2.19 -15.96
N ASN A 262 -0.51 -1.58 -17.11
CA ASN A 262 -1.44 -1.98 -18.18
C ASN A 262 -2.89 -2.15 -17.68
N VAL A 263 -3.34 -1.25 -16.81
CA VAL A 263 -4.70 -1.26 -16.26
C VAL A 263 -5.59 -0.32 -17.08
N PRO A 264 -6.66 -0.81 -17.70
CA PRO A 264 -7.58 0.04 -18.47
C PRO A 264 -8.45 0.91 -17.58
N ALA A 265 -8.88 2.05 -18.10
CA ALA A 265 -9.68 3.04 -17.38
C ALA A 265 -11.01 2.48 -16.84
N GLU A 266 -11.56 1.46 -17.50
CA GLU A 266 -12.79 0.78 -17.13
C GLU A 266 -12.73 0.16 -15.72
N VAL A 267 -11.56 -0.28 -15.26
CA VAL A 267 -11.37 -0.80 -13.89
C VAL A 267 -11.70 0.29 -12.87
N TYR A 268 -11.21 1.49 -13.10
CA TYR A 268 -11.47 2.64 -12.24
C TYR A 268 -12.95 3.06 -12.28
N ASP A 269 -13.52 3.15 -13.46
CA ASP A 269 -14.91 3.57 -13.65
C ASP A 269 -15.89 2.54 -13.08
N ASN A 270 -15.62 1.24 -13.25
CA ASN A 270 -16.40 0.15 -12.65
C ASN A 270 -16.32 0.20 -11.11
N LEU A 271 -15.16 0.45 -10.53
CA LEU A 271 -15.02 0.61 -9.07
C LEU A 271 -15.95 1.70 -8.55
N VAL A 272 -15.84 2.92 -9.12
CA VAL A 272 -16.67 4.07 -8.66
C VAL A 272 -18.16 3.79 -8.85
N ALA A 273 -18.56 3.28 -10.01
CA ALA A 273 -19.97 2.99 -10.31
C ALA A 273 -20.54 1.92 -9.37
N THR A 274 -19.78 0.86 -9.09
CA THR A 274 -20.23 -0.23 -8.23
C THR A 274 -20.33 0.22 -6.77
N VAL A 275 -19.34 0.95 -6.25
CA VAL A 275 -19.39 1.47 -4.88
C VAL A 275 -20.58 2.45 -4.73
N ARG A 276 -20.83 3.31 -5.73
CA ARG A 276 -22.00 4.19 -5.73
C ARG A 276 -23.34 3.44 -5.69
N LYS A 277 -23.44 2.30 -6.35
CA LYS A 277 -24.62 1.41 -6.28
C LYS A 277 -24.88 0.92 -4.85
N HIS A 278 -23.83 0.67 -4.07
CA HIS A 278 -23.89 0.16 -2.69
C HIS A 278 -23.83 1.26 -1.61
N ILE A 279 -23.88 2.55 -1.96
CA ILE A 279 -23.96 3.66 -0.99
C ILE A 279 -25.12 3.48 0.03
N PRO A 280 -26.31 2.94 -0.31
CA PRO A 280 -27.35 2.70 0.69
C PRO A 280 -26.91 1.82 1.87
N ALA A 281 -26.01 0.88 1.66
CA ALA A 281 -25.43 0.06 2.74
C ALA A 281 -24.51 0.90 3.65
N MET A 282 -23.73 1.82 3.07
CA MET A 282 -22.91 2.77 3.85
C MET A 282 -23.81 3.70 4.70
N HIS A 283 -24.90 4.21 4.15
CA HIS A 283 -25.88 5.01 4.91
C HIS A 283 -26.48 4.20 6.07
N ARG A 284 -26.75 2.91 5.85
CA ARG A 284 -27.21 2.00 6.90
C ARG A 284 -26.16 1.84 8.01
N TYR A 285 -24.89 1.72 7.64
CA TYR A 285 -23.78 1.67 8.61
C TYR A 285 -23.67 2.98 9.41
N VAL A 286 -23.84 4.14 8.78
CA VAL A 286 -23.88 5.45 9.45
C VAL A 286 -24.99 5.48 10.51
N ARG A 287 -26.20 4.99 10.19
CA ARG A 287 -27.30 4.85 11.17
C ARG A 287 -26.96 3.91 12.32
N LEU A 288 -26.33 2.77 12.03
CA LEU A 288 -25.89 1.84 13.05
C LEU A 288 -24.88 2.51 13.99
N ARG A 289 -23.92 3.26 13.46
CA ARG A 289 -22.95 4.04 14.22
C ARG A 289 -23.61 5.03 15.16
N LYS A 290 -24.53 5.84 14.64
CA LYS A 290 -25.33 6.79 15.43
C LYS A 290 -26.05 6.11 16.59
N LYS A 291 -26.69 4.96 16.33
CA LYS A 291 -27.39 4.17 17.35
C LYS A 291 -26.45 3.61 18.40
N MET A 292 -25.30 3.07 18.00
CA MET A 292 -24.32 2.48 18.93
C MET A 292 -23.65 3.52 19.83
N LEU A 293 -23.35 4.69 19.30
CA LEU A 293 -22.81 5.82 20.06
C LEU A 293 -23.86 6.48 20.97
N GLY A 294 -25.15 6.24 20.74
CA GLY A 294 -26.24 6.81 21.53
C GLY A 294 -26.33 8.32 21.41
N VAL A 295 -25.99 8.89 20.24
CA VAL A 295 -26.00 10.34 19.99
C VAL A 295 -27.23 10.77 19.20
N ASP A 296 -27.78 11.95 19.51
CA ASP A 296 -28.94 12.51 18.77
C ASP A 296 -28.54 12.95 17.35
N ALA A 297 -27.31 13.48 17.20
CA ALA A 297 -26.72 13.88 15.94
C ALA A 297 -25.30 13.26 15.83
N LEU A 298 -25.05 12.58 14.73
CA LEU A 298 -23.73 12.03 14.40
C LEU A 298 -22.97 13.04 13.57
N HIS A 299 -21.79 13.40 13.99
CA HIS A 299 -20.90 14.39 13.37
C HIS A 299 -19.64 13.74 12.82
N PHE A 300 -18.85 14.46 12.00
CA PHE A 300 -17.62 13.92 11.45
C PHE A 300 -16.57 13.62 12.53
N TYR A 301 -16.54 14.35 13.62
CA TYR A 301 -15.71 14.05 14.78
C TYR A 301 -16.14 12.78 15.56
N ASP A 302 -17.25 12.14 15.17
CA ASP A 302 -17.68 10.85 15.70
C ASP A 302 -17.31 9.66 14.76
N VAL A 303 -16.73 9.93 13.58
CA VAL A 303 -16.47 8.91 12.55
C VAL A 303 -15.43 7.87 12.98
N TYR A 304 -14.46 8.26 13.81
CA TYR A 304 -13.43 7.37 14.35
C TYR A 304 -13.72 6.92 15.79
N ALA A 305 -14.77 7.43 16.42
CA ALA A 305 -15.13 7.05 17.78
C ALA A 305 -15.34 5.53 17.90
N PRO A 306 -14.77 4.86 18.90
CA PRO A 306 -14.94 3.43 19.09
C PRO A 306 -16.40 3.11 19.39
N LEU A 307 -17.01 2.21 18.63
CA LEU A 307 -18.41 1.77 18.81
C LEU A 307 -18.54 0.70 19.89
N VAL A 308 -17.50 -0.07 20.09
CA VAL A 308 -17.42 -1.12 21.09
C VAL A 308 -16.17 -0.88 21.92
N GLY A 309 -16.26 -1.00 23.23
CA GLY A 309 -15.09 -0.84 24.11
C GLY A 309 -14.01 -1.87 23.77
N ASP A 310 -12.75 -1.49 24.00
CA ASP A 310 -11.62 -2.37 23.75
C ASP A 310 -11.77 -3.73 24.45
N LEU A 311 -11.45 -4.77 23.71
CA LEU A 311 -11.31 -6.10 24.31
C LEU A 311 -10.12 -6.06 25.26
N LYS A 312 -10.38 -6.17 26.57
CA LYS A 312 -9.33 -6.31 27.61
C LYS A 312 -8.67 -7.70 27.55
N LYS A 313 -8.32 -8.13 26.35
CA LYS A 313 -7.72 -9.44 26.09
C LYS A 313 -6.32 -9.24 25.54
N SER A 314 -5.35 -9.84 26.19
CA SER A 314 -3.96 -9.83 25.73
C SER A 314 -3.61 -11.18 25.14
N TYR A 315 -2.82 -11.17 24.08
CA TYR A 315 -2.37 -12.37 23.37
C TYR A 315 -0.85 -12.47 23.46
N SER A 316 -0.31 -13.63 23.85
CA SER A 316 1.11 -13.87 23.70
C SER A 316 1.46 -14.05 22.23
N TYR A 317 2.73 -13.90 21.89
CA TYR A 317 3.19 -14.10 20.51
C TYR A 317 2.94 -15.54 20.04
N GLU A 318 3.13 -16.54 20.90
CA GLU A 318 2.85 -17.95 20.61
C GLU A 318 1.34 -18.18 20.33
N THR A 319 0.47 -17.52 21.12
CA THR A 319 -0.97 -17.55 20.84
C THR A 319 -1.28 -16.92 19.49
N ALA A 320 -0.65 -15.80 19.15
CA ALA A 320 -0.82 -15.14 17.85
C ALA A 320 -0.35 -16.05 16.69
N GLN A 321 0.77 -16.74 16.84
CA GLN A 321 1.24 -17.73 15.85
C GLN A 321 0.22 -18.84 15.63
N GLU A 322 -0.37 -19.39 16.69
CA GLU A 322 -1.42 -20.42 16.58
C GLU A 322 -2.69 -19.88 15.90
N MET A 323 -3.08 -18.64 16.22
CA MET A 323 -4.24 -18.00 15.59
C MET A 323 -4.03 -17.82 14.08
N VAL A 324 -2.86 -17.34 13.66
CA VAL A 324 -2.51 -17.20 12.24
C VAL A 324 -2.49 -18.56 11.54
N LEU A 325 -1.86 -19.58 12.13
CA LEU A 325 -1.85 -20.94 11.57
C LEU A 325 -3.26 -21.51 11.39
N LYS A 326 -4.16 -21.29 12.36
CA LYS A 326 -5.56 -21.70 12.24
C LYS A 326 -6.30 -20.94 11.16
N ALA A 327 -6.05 -19.64 11.04
CA ALA A 327 -6.68 -18.78 10.04
C ALA A 327 -6.34 -19.22 8.61
N VAL A 328 -5.08 -19.56 8.35
CA VAL A 328 -4.59 -19.95 7.01
C VAL A 328 -4.75 -21.45 6.72
N ALA A 329 -5.33 -22.24 7.64
CA ALA A 329 -5.56 -23.67 7.44
C ALA A 329 -6.33 -24.01 6.15
N PRO A 330 -7.33 -23.24 5.70
CA PRO A 330 -7.99 -23.47 4.42
C PRO A 330 -7.05 -23.46 3.21
N LEU A 331 -5.90 -22.77 3.30
CA LEU A 331 -4.89 -22.70 2.22
C LEU A 331 -4.05 -23.97 2.09
N GLY A 332 -4.18 -24.91 3.03
CA GLY A 332 -3.56 -26.24 2.98
C GLY A 332 -2.21 -26.33 3.68
N GLU A 333 -1.74 -27.58 3.79
CA GLU A 333 -0.56 -27.91 4.62
C GLU A 333 0.75 -27.31 4.10
N ASP A 334 0.93 -27.19 2.80
CA ASP A 334 2.13 -26.58 2.20
C ASP A 334 2.26 -25.09 2.56
N TYR A 335 1.12 -24.35 2.61
CA TYR A 335 1.08 -22.97 3.06
C TYR A 335 1.44 -22.88 4.56
N GLN A 336 0.76 -23.68 5.40
CA GLN A 336 1.03 -23.73 6.83
C GLN A 336 2.47 -24.16 7.15
N ALA A 337 3.04 -25.08 6.38
CA ALA A 337 4.43 -25.52 6.55
C ALA A 337 5.41 -24.37 6.34
N THR A 338 5.16 -23.51 5.34
CA THR A 338 6.00 -22.31 5.11
C THR A 338 5.84 -21.30 6.24
N VAL A 339 4.63 -21.09 6.76
CA VAL A 339 4.40 -20.23 7.94
C VAL A 339 5.15 -20.77 9.17
N ARG A 340 5.08 -22.08 9.45
CA ARG A 340 5.87 -22.71 10.52
C ARG A 340 7.38 -22.57 10.32
N LYS A 341 7.84 -22.67 9.07
CA LYS A 341 9.25 -22.44 8.71
C LYS A 341 9.68 -21.01 9.06
N ALA A 342 8.87 -20.00 8.70
CA ALA A 342 9.15 -18.61 9.03
C ALA A 342 9.32 -18.39 10.54
N TYR A 343 8.50 -19.03 11.36
CA TYR A 343 8.62 -18.98 12.82
C TYR A 343 9.89 -19.70 13.32
N ALA A 344 10.14 -20.90 12.82
CA ALA A 344 11.26 -21.73 13.29
C ALA A 344 12.63 -21.17 12.89
N GLU A 345 12.73 -20.58 11.70
CA GLU A 345 13.97 -20.03 11.16
C GLU A 345 14.18 -18.54 11.49
N ARG A 346 13.38 -17.99 12.40
CA ARG A 346 13.50 -16.61 12.88
C ARG A 346 13.49 -15.58 11.73
N TRP A 347 12.46 -15.64 10.88
CA TRP A 347 12.27 -14.63 9.86
C TRP A 347 11.66 -13.34 10.43
N ILE A 348 11.25 -13.33 11.70
CA ILE A 348 10.45 -12.26 12.32
C ILE A 348 11.23 -11.60 13.47
N ASP A 349 11.39 -10.29 13.39
CA ASP A 349 11.83 -9.44 14.50
C ASP A 349 10.60 -8.93 15.25
N VAL A 350 10.32 -9.47 16.44
CA VAL A 350 8.99 -9.50 17.03
C VAL A 350 8.66 -8.26 17.85
N TYR A 351 9.50 -7.97 18.86
CA TYR A 351 9.15 -6.99 19.89
C TYR A 351 9.78 -5.62 19.65
N PRO A 352 9.13 -4.54 20.12
CA PRO A 352 9.74 -3.21 20.09
C PRO A 352 10.98 -3.15 21.00
N ASN A 353 11.99 -2.40 20.56
CA ASN A 353 13.13 -2.00 21.36
C ASN A 353 13.50 -0.54 21.13
N ARG A 354 14.36 0.01 21.94
CA ARG A 354 14.84 1.38 21.76
C ARG A 354 15.56 1.52 20.42
N GLY A 355 15.15 2.53 19.65
CA GLY A 355 15.73 2.80 18.34
C GLY A 355 15.21 1.92 17.20
N LYS A 356 14.44 0.88 17.44
CA LYS A 356 13.83 0.07 16.39
C LYS A 356 12.86 0.91 15.55
N ARG A 357 12.85 0.69 14.24
CA ARG A 357 11.90 1.32 13.33
C ARG A 357 10.46 1.00 13.73
N GLY A 358 9.61 2.02 13.73
CA GLY A 358 8.18 1.86 14.04
C GLY A 358 7.39 1.22 12.90
N GLY A 359 6.16 0.77 13.22
CA GLY A 359 5.28 0.08 12.27
C GLY A 359 5.64 -1.40 12.09
N ALA A 360 5.23 -1.97 10.95
CA ALA A 360 5.53 -3.33 10.54
C ALA A 360 5.76 -3.37 9.03
N TYR A 361 6.51 -4.34 8.57
CA TYR A 361 6.65 -4.65 7.14
C TYR A 361 7.18 -6.06 6.91
N SER A 362 6.90 -6.61 5.73
CA SER A 362 7.61 -7.76 5.17
C SER A 362 8.55 -7.31 4.06
N GLY A 363 9.80 -7.76 4.11
CA GLY A 363 10.83 -7.37 3.15
C GLY A 363 11.90 -8.45 2.97
N GLY A 364 12.71 -8.29 1.95
CA GLY A 364 13.77 -9.23 1.59
C GLY A 364 14.11 -9.10 0.12
N CYS A 365 15.01 -9.94 -0.37
CA CYS A 365 15.41 -9.97 -1.77
C CYS A 365 15.31 -11.39 -2.36
N TYR A 366 15.57 -11.53 -3.65
CA TYR A 366 15.54 -12.83 -4.33
C TYR A 366 16.40 -13.89 -3.61
N ASP A 367 17.57 -13.51 -3.13
CA ASP A 367 18.55 -14.40 -2.48
C ASP A 367 18.47 -14.40 -0.95
N SER A 368 17.30 -14.06 -0.38
CA SER A 368 17.10 -14.06 1.06
C SER A 368 15.78 -14.72 1.47
N ASN A 369 15.64 -15.01 2.75
CA ASN A 369 14.30 -15.21 3.32
C ASN A 369 13.51 -13.90 3.24
N PRO A 370 12.18 -13.95 3.12
CA PRO A 370 11.33 -12.78 3.33
C PRO A 370 11.20 -12.54 4.84
N TYR A 371 11.81 -11.45 5.31
CA TYR A 371 11.84 -11.11 6.73
C TYR A 371 10.68 -10.18 7.12
N ILE A 372 10.20 -10.29 8.36
CA ILE A 372 9.16 -9.44 8.92
C ILE A 372 9.73 -8.61 10.08
N LEU A 373 9.54 -7.30 10.05
CA LEU A 373 9.69 -6.44 11.21
C LEU A 373 8.32 -6.22 11.84
N LEU A 374 8.20 -6.49 13.15
CA LEU A 374 7.02 -6.19 13.95
C LEU A 374 7.37 -5.31 15.15
N ASN A 375 6.36 -4.68 15.71
CA ASN A 375 6.35 -4.09 17.04
C ASN A 375 5.17 -4.68 17.83
N PHE A 376 5.26 -5.98 18.11
CA PHE A 376 4.17 -6.75 18.71
C PHE A 376 3.85 -6.27 20.13
N SER A 377 2.59 -5.87 20.36
CA SER A 377 2.11 -5.29 21.63
C SER A 377 1.08 -6.17 22.36
N GLY A 378 0.79 -7.37 21.84
CA GLY A 378 -0.14 -8.32 22.46
C GLY A 378 -1.62 -7.97 22.27
N THR A 379 -1.97 -7.06 21.41
CA THR A 379 -3.36 -6.72 21.06
C THR A 379 -3.87 -7.59 19.90
N LEU A 380 -5.18 -7.62 19.67
CA LEU A 380 -5.75 -8.28 18.48
C LEU A 380 -5.26 -7.63 17.20
N ASP A 381 -5.04 -6.32 17.21
CA ASP A 381 -4.43 -5.59 16.11
C ASP A 381 -3.03 -6.11 15.77
N SER A 382 -2.19 -6.38 16.79
CA SER A 382 -0.88 -7.01 16.58
C SER A 382 -0.96 -8.42 15.99
N VAL A 383 -2.04 -9.19 16.31
CA VAL A 383 -2.29 -10.49 15.68
C VAL A 383 -2.68 -10.33 14.22
N SER A 384 -3.53 -9.35 13.91
CA SER A 384 -3.92 -9.01 12.54
C SER A 384 -2.72 -8.55 11.72
N THR A 385 -1.86 -7.69 12.28
CA THR A 385 -0.61 -7.26 11.66
C THR A 385 0.31 -8.45 11.35
N LEU A 386 0.47 -9.40 12.28
CA LEU A 386 1.24 -10.62 12.02
C LEU A 386 0.66 -11.44 10.85
N ALA A 387 -0.67 -11.57 10.78
CA ALA A 387 -1.34 -12.27 9.68
C ALA A 387 -1.12 -11.54 8.34
N HIS A 388 -1.20 -10.22 8.34
CA HIS A 388 -0.96 -9.34 7.20
C HIS A 388 0.46 -9.51 6.66
N GLU A 389 1.47 -9.27 7.49
CA GLU A 389 2.87 -9.37 7.07
C GLU A 389 3.24 -10.80 6.63
N MET A 390 2.62 -11.81 7.26
CA MET A 390 2.78 -13.19 6.83
C MET A 390 2.21 -13.42 5.42
N GLY A 391 1.14 -12.73 5.03
CA GLY A 391 0.59 -12.77 3.67
C GLY A 391 1.61 -12.29 2.64
N HIS A 392 2.22 -11.13 2.85
CA HIS A 392 3.32 -10.63 2.03
C HIS A 392 4.51 -11.59 1.98
N THR A 393 4.89 -12.11 3.15
CA THR A 393 5.99 -13.08 3.30
C THR A 393 5.77 -14.32 2.43
N ILE A 394 4.59 -14.93 2.48
CA ILE A 394 4.29 -16.13 1.68
C ILE A 394 4.17 -15.79 0.19
N HIS A 395 3.62 -14.63 -0.16
CA HIS A 395 3.58 -14.18 -1.55
C HIS A 395 5.00 -14.05 -2.13
N SER A 396 5.87 -13.31 -1.46
CA SER A 396 7.27 -13.14 -1.86
C SER A 396 8.03 -14.47 -1.90
N TRP A 397 7.83 -15.33 -0.88
CA TRP A 397 8.44 -16.66 -0.85
C TRP A 397 8.03 -17.51 -2.06
N ARG A 398 6.71 -17.60 -2.34
CA ARG A 398 6.21 -18.42 -3.46
C ARG A 398 6.65 -17.87 -4.80
N SER A 399 6.59 -16.57 -4.99
CA SER A 399 7.06 -15.92 -6.21
C SER A 399 8.53 -16.25 -6.46
N ARG A 400 9.41 -16.04 -5.50
CA ARG A 400 10.86 -16.30 -5.61
C ARG A 400 11.22 -17.76 -5.81
N GLN A 401 10.37 -18.70 -5.37
CA GLN A 401 10.58 -20.13 -5.61
C GLN A 401 10.17 -20.60 -7.01
N HIS A 402 9.33 -19.85 -7.71
CA HIS A 402 8.74 -20.28 -8.98
C HIS A 402 9.13 -19.38 -10.16
N GLN A 403 9.56 -18.17 -9.91
CA GLN A 403 9.96 -17.20 -10.92
C GLN A 403 11.47 -17.02 -10.96
N PRO A 404 12.06 -16.77 -12.14
CA PRO A 404 13.43 -16.30 -12.23
C PRO A 404 13.55 -14.86 -11.67
N PRO A 405 14.75 -14.39 -11.34
CA PRO A 405 14.96 -13.12 -10.64
C PRO A 405 14.24 -11.92 -11.29
N GLN A 406 14.26 -11.82 -12.62
CA GLN A 406 13.63 -10.73 -13.37
C GLN A 406 12.11 -10.66 -13.29
N TYR A 407 11.47 -11.71 -12.78
CA TYR A 407 10.00 -11.82 -12.60
C TYR A 407 9.60 -12.15 -11.16
N ALA A 408 10.55 -12.15 -10.22
CA ALA A 408 10.26 -12.57 -8.85
C ALA A 408 9.47 -11.54 -8.04
N ASP A 409 9.53 -10.28 -8.40
CA ASP A 409 8.79 -9.22 -7.73
C ASP A 409 7.45 -8.98 -8.43
N TYR A 410 6.41 -8.83 -7.63
CA TYR A 410 5.05 -8.51 -8.10
C TYR A 410 4.77 -7.01 -8.03
N THR A 411 3.77 -6.56 -8.80
CA THR A 411 3.42 -5.12 -8.88
C THR A 411 2.73 -4.63 -7.60
N LEU A 412 2.81 -3.30 -7.36
CA LEU A 412 2.09 -2.66 -6.25
C LEU A 412 0.57 -2.83 -6.35
N PHE A 413 0.03 -3.07 -7.55
CA PHE A 413 -1.39 -3.29 -7.75
C PHE A 413 -1.91 -4.55 -7.03
N VAL A 414 -1.10 -5.59 -6.95
CA VAL A 414 -1.46 -6.86 -6.30
C VAL A 414 -0.75 -7.07 -4.96
N ALA A 415 0.11 -6.16 -4.55
CA ALA A 415 0.94 -6.32 -3.35
C ALA A 415 0.12 -6.62 -2.10
N GLU A 416 -0.99 -5.89 -1.89
CA GLU A 416 -1.83 -6.03 -0.71
C GLU A 416 -2.88 -7.17 -0.79
N VAL A 417 -2.93 -7.90 -1.90
CA VAL A 417 -3.94 -8.96 -2.04
C VAL A 417 -3.68 -10.10 -1.06
N ALA A 418 -2.44 -10.56 -0.98
CA ALA A 418 -2.10 -11.72 -0.12
C ALA A 418 -2.19 -11.38 1.37
N SER A 419 -1.73 -10.20 1.78
CA SER A 419 -1.81 -9.71 3.15
C SER A 419 -3.28 -9.59 3.60
N THR A 420 -4.12 -8.98 2.77
CA THR A 420 -5.54 -8.78 3.05
C THR A 420 -6.34 -10.10 3.00
N VAL A 421 -5.97 -11.06 2.15
CA VAL A 421 -6.57 -12.43 2.19
C VAL A 421 -6.31 -13.08 3.54
N ASN A 422 -5.09 -13.01 4.07
CA ASN A 422 -4.79 -13.56 5.39
C ASN A 422 -5.58 -12.87 6.52
N GLU A 423 -5.74 -11.54 6.47
CA GLU A 423 -6.58 -10.81 7.43
C GLU A 423 -8.05 -11.23 7.34
N ASN A 424 -8.59 -11.37 6.12
CA ASN A 424 -9.96 -11.84 5.92
C ASN A 424 -10.15 -13.27 6.45
N LEU A 425 -9.22 -14.18 6.20
CA LEU A 425 -9.29 -15.54 6.74
C LEU A 425 -9.19 -15.56 8.27
N LEU A 426 -8.39 -14.65 8.86
CA LEU A 426 -8.27 -14.53 10.31
C LEU A 426 -9.59 -14.06 10.92
N ILE A 427 -10.20 -13.00 10.42
CA ILE A 427 -11.43 -12.45 10.99
C ILE A 427 -12.61 -13.43 10.80
N GLU A 428 -12.69 -14.13 9.66
CA GLU A 428 -13.69 -15.16 9.42
C GLU A 428 -13.54 -16.34 10.41
N GLN A 429 -12.31 -16.79 10.64
CA GLN A 429 -12.01 -17.86 11.60
C GLN A 429 -12.37 -17.43 13.04
N LEU A 430 -12.09 -16.19 13.42
CA LEU A 430 -12.46 -15.66 14.72
C LEU A 430 -13.98 -15.57 14.88
N LEU A 431 -14.70 -15.03 13.90
CA LEU A 431 -16.16 -14.91 13.91
C LEU A 431 -16.85 -16.28 13.94
N ALA A 432 -16.31 -17.27 13.24
CA ALA A 432 -16.87 -18.64 13.24
C ALA A 432 -16.80 -19.33 14.60
N ASN A 433 -15.88 -18.94 15.46
CA ASN A 433 -15.64 -19.56 16.77
C ASN A 433 -16.05 -18.68 17.96
N GLU A 434 -16.48 -17.42 17.71
CA GLU A 434 -16.85 -16.50 18.81
C GLU A 434 -18.34 -16.61 19.14
N ASN A 435 -18.63 -16.93 20.38
CA ASN A 435 -19.99 -17.07 20.91
C ASN A 435 -20.40 -15.92 21.85
N ASP A 436 -19.43 -15.17 22.40
CA ASP A 436 -19.74 -14.02 23.24
C ASP A 436 -20.22 -12.86 22.37
N PRO A 437 -21.47 -12.36 22.57
CA PRO A 437 -22.01 -11.31 21.70
C PRO A 437 -21.23 -10.01 21.74
N GLN A 438 -20.57 -9.67 22.85
CA GLN A 438 -19.76 -8.45 22.97
C GLN A 438 -18.50 -8.55 22.12
N THR A 439 -17.78 -9.65 22.24
CA THR A 439 -16.57 -9.91 21.43
C THR A 439 -16.93 -10.06 19.96
N ARG A 440 -18.05 -10.73 19.65
CA ARG A 440 -18.54 -10.85 18.27
C ARG A 440 -18.83 -9.49 17.65
N LEU A 441 -19.53 -8.62 18.38
CA LEU A 441 -19.84 -7.26 17.89
C LEU A 441 -18.57 -6.44 17.66
N TYR A 442 -17.56 -6.60 18.52
CA TYR A 442 -16.24 -5.97 18.33
C TYR A 442 -15.60 -6.42 17.01
N LEU A 443 -15.55 -7.72 16.74
CA LEU A 443 -14.98 -8.27 15.49
C LEU A 443 -15.74 -7.80 14.24
N LEU A 444 -17.08 -7.82 14.30
CA LEU A 444 -17.93 -7.33 13.21
C LEU A 444 -17.70 -5.84 12.94
N ASN A 445 -17.56 -5.05 14.02
CA ASN A 445 -17.26 -3.63 13.89
C ASN A 445 -15.88 -3.40 13.24
N GLN A 446 -14.85 -4.13 13.63
CA GLN A 446 -13.52 -4.07 12.98
C GLN A 446 -13.64 -4.33 11.47
N TYR A 447 -14.40 -5.34 11.09
CA TYR A 447 -14.59 -5.70 9.69
C TYR A 447 -15.32 -4.57 8.91
N LEU A 448 -16.38 -3.99 9.50
CA LEU A 448 -17.11 -2.85 8.91
C LEU A 448 -16.22 -1.61 8.78
N GLU A 449 -15.39 -1.32 9.78
CA GLU A 449 -14.44 -0.21 9.74
C GLU A 449 -13.42 -0.38 8.61
N ASN A 450 -12.91 -1.60 8.38
CA ASN A 450 -12.00 -1.90 7.27
C ASN A 450 -12.65 -1.60 5.92
N PHE A 451 -13.90 -2.03 5.70
CA PHE A 451 -14.65 -1.70 4.48
C PHE A 451 -14.90 -0.19 4.32
N LYS A 452 -15.31 0.48 5.41
CA LYS A 452 -15.51 1.95 5.41
C LYS A 452 -14.23 2.66 5.00
N GLY A 453 -13.10 2.30 5.63
CA GLY A 453 -11.81 2.97 5.42
C GLY A 453 -11.15 2.66 4.09
N THR A 454 -11.22 1.39 3.65
CA THR A 454 -10.44 0.91 2.50
C THR A 454 -11.25 0.84 1.21
N VAL A 455 -12.57 0.60 1.28
CA VAL A 455 -13.40 0.56 0.07
C VAL A 455 -14.16 1.87 -0.13
N TYR A 456 -15.06 2.24 0.78
CA TYR A 456 -15.90 3.42 0.58
C TYR A 456 -15.11 4.72 0.57
N ARG A 457 -14.27 4.94 1.58
CA ARG A 457 -13.49 6.18 1.69
C ARG A 457 -12.47 6.31 0.56
N GLN A 458 -11.75 5.25 0.22
CA GLN A 458 -10.75 5.31 -0.85
C GLN A 458 -11.39 5.48 -2.24
N THR A 459 -12.59 4.92 -2.45
CA THR A 459 -13.34 5.16 -3.69
C THR A 459 -13.88 6.59 -3.76
N MET A 460 -14.32 7.16 -2.63
CA MET A 460 -14.70 8.58 -2.57
C MET A 460 -13.50 9.48 -2.92
N PHE A 461 -12.31 9.17 -2.43
CA PHE A 461 -11.08 9.89 -2.79
C PHE A 461 -10.74 9.71 -4.27
N ALA A 462 -10.86 8.49 -4.79
CA ALA A 462 -10.65 8.23 -6.20
C ALA A 462 -11.62 9.04 -7.08
N GLU A 463 -12.88 9.11 -6.71
CA GLU A 463 -13.88 9.91 -7.43
C GLU A 463 -13.56 11.41 -7.37
N PHE A 464 -13.15 11.92 -6.20
CA PHE A 464 -12.69 13.30 -6.05
C PHE A 464 -11.49 13.59 -6.97
N GLU A 465 -10.49 12.73 -6.95
CA GLU A 465 -9.29 12.86 -7.79
C GLU A 465 -9.66 12.86 -9.28
N ARG A 466 -10.47 11.89 -9.72
CA ARG A 466 -10.94 11.80 -11.11
C ARG A 466 -11.63 13.08 -11.57
N GLU A 467 -12.53 13.62 -10.78
CA GLU A 467 -13.27 14.83 -11.12
C GLU A 467 -12.36 16.08 -11.12
N ALA A 468 -11.44 16.19 -10.17
CA ALA A 468 -10.49 17.30 -10.10
C ALA A 468 -9.54 17.32 -11.33
N HIS A 469 -9.03 16.15 -11.73
CA HIS A 469 -8.22 16.03 -12.95
C HIS A 469 -9.03 16.35 -14.21
N ALA A 470 -10.25 15.82 -14.31
CA ALA A 470 -11.12 16.08 -15.44
C ALA A 470 -11.50 17.57 -15.58
N MET A 471 -11.65 18.32 -14.48
CA MET A 471 -11.86 19.77 -14.51
C MET A 471 -10.69 20.49 -15.18
N VAL A 472 -9.45 20.16 -14.81
CA VAL A 472 -8.24 20.75 -15.42
C VAL A 472 -8.13 20.38 -16.90
N GLU A 473 -8.37 19.13 -17.25
CA GLU A 473 -8.33 18.64 -18.64
C GLU A 473 -9.39 19.32 -19.53
N ARG A 474 -10.55 19.72 -18.97
CA ARG A 474 -11.55 20.54 -19.67
C ARG A 474 -11.24 22.04 -19.69
N GLY A 475 -10.12 22.47 -19.07
CA GLY A 475 -9.74 23.89 -18.96
C GLY A 475 -10.53 24.68 -17.93
N GLU A 476 -11.20 24.02 -16.99
CA GLU A 476 -11.93 24.66 -15.92
C GLU A 476 -10.96 25.17 -14.82
N ALA A 477 -11.37 26.21 -14.11
CA ALA A 477 -10.58 26.76 -13.01
C ALA A 477 -10.67 25.87 -11.76
N LEU A 478 -9.56 25.25 -11.36
CA LEU A 478 -9.47 24.50 -10.13
C LEU A 478 -8.93 25.41 -9.00
N ASN A 479 -9.81 25.81 -8.09
CA ASN A 479 -9.48 26.65 -6.96
C ASN A 479 -10.09 26.08 -5.66
N ALA A 480 -9.81 26.71 -4.52
CA ALA A 480 -10.29 26.24 -3.22
C ALA A 480 -11.83 26.06 -3.18
N ALA A 481 -12.58 27.02 -3.71
CA ALA A 481 -14.05 26.93 -3.72
C ALA A 481 -14.57 25.74 -4.52
N ALA A 482 -13.99 25.48 -5.70
CA ALA A 482 -14.35 24.34 -6.55
C ALA A 482 -14.02 23.00 -5.87
N LEU A 483 -12.81 22.87 -5.30
CA LEU A 483 -12.37 21.67 -4.59
C LEU A 483 -13.22 21.40 -3.34
N ASN A 484 -13.47 22.43 -2.52
CA ASN A 484 -14.31 22.32 -1.34
C ASN A 484 -15.76 21.90 -1.69
N ALA A 485 -16.35 22.51 -2.73
CA ALA A 485 -17.70 22.17 -3.16
C ALA A 485 -17.78 20.72 -3.69
N LEU A 486 -16.78 20.31 -4.48
CA LEU A 486 -16.67 18.94 -4.96
C LEU A 486 -16.55 17.95 -3.81
N TYR A 487 -15.64 18.20 -2.86
CA TYR A 487 -15.42 17.30 -1.73
C TYR A 487 -16.65 17.21 -0.83
N LYS A 488 -17.26 18.35 -0.46
CA LYS A 488 -18.47 18.39 0.37
C LYS A 488 -19.63 17.63 -0.27
N ARG A 489 -19.81 17.74 -1.59
CA ARG A 489 -20.82 16.97 -2.34
C ARG A 489 -20.58 15.47 -2.21
N LEU A 490 -19.36 15.01 -2.44
CA LEU A 490 -19.01 13.58 -2.35
C LEU A 490 -19.20 13.05 -0.94
N VAL A 491 -18.76 13.77 0.07
CA VAL A 491 -18.99 13.40 1.47
C VAL A 491 -20.48 13.27 1.78
N THR A 492 -21.31 14.22 1.30
CA THR A 492 -22.77 14.17 1.46
C THR A 492 -23.36 12.94 0.80
N ASP A 493 -22.93 12.65 -0.44
CA ASP A 493 -23.42 11.47 -1.18
C ASP A 493 -23.07 10.17 -0.45
N TYR A 494 -21.83 10.03 0.03
CA TYR A 494 -21.33 8.77 0.61
C TYR A 494 -21.83 8.52 2.03
N PHE A 495 -22.02 9.56 2.86
CA PHE A 495 -22.43 9.41 4.26
C PHE A 495 -23.94 9.58 4.50
N GLY A 496 -24.65 10.28 3.62
CA GLY A 496 -26.10 10.42 3.66
C GLY A 496 -26.63 11.35 4.76
N ASP A 497 -27.96 11.39 4.89
CA ASP A 497 -28.67 12.37 5.70
C ASP A 497 -28.58 12.11 7.22
N ASP A 498 -28.15 10.93 7.65
CA ASP A 498 -27.98 10.59 9.07
C ASP A 498 -26.68 11.14 9.66
N MET A 499 -25.77 11.64 8.80
CA MET A 499 -24.54 12.35 9.16
C MET A 499 -24.74 13.86 9.06
N VAL A 500 -24.39 14.59 10.10
CA VAL A 500 -24.25 16.05 10.02
C VAL A 500 -23.00 16.36 9.22
N ILE A 501 -23.16 17.07 8.12
CA ILE A 501 -22.05 17.50 7.28
C ILE A 501 -21.48 18.81 7.85
N ASP A 502 -20.56 18.66 8.77
CA ASP A 502 -19.84 19.79 9.38
C ASP A 502 -19.13 20.61 8.30
N ASP A 503 -19.10 21.93 8.43
CA ASP A 503 -18.52 22.79 7.39
C ASP A 503 -17.00 22.54 7.22
N GLU A 504 -16.33 22.10 8.24
CA GLU A 504 -14.90 21.82 8.26
C GLU A 504 -14.53 20.65 7.36
N ILE A 505 -15.41 19.66 7.20
CA ILE A 505 -15.08 18.44 6.41
C ILE A 505 -14.80 18.75 4.94
N GLN A 506 -15.30 19.87 4.41
CA GLN A 506 -15.01 20.29 3.04
C GLN A 506 -13.51 20.54 2.79
N TYR A 507 -12.71 20.69 3.83
CA TYR A 507 -11.26 20.93 3.76
C TYR A 507 -10.44 19.63 3.83
N GLU A 508 -11.07 18.48 4.07
CA GLU A 508 -10.36 17.23 4.31
C GLU A 508 -9.46 16.79 3.13
N TRP A 509 -9.83 17.12 1.89
CA TRP A 509 -8.99 16.82 0.72
C TRP A 509 -7.57 17.40 0.84
N ALA A 510 -7.42 18.54 1.54
CA ALA A 510 -6.15 19.23 1.68
C ALA A 510 -5.15 18.49 2.58
N ARG A 511 -5.59 17.53 3.39
CA ARG A 511 -4.73 16.73 4.26
C ARG A 511 -4.32 15.38 3.65
N ILE A 512 -4.66 15.10 2.41
CA ILE A 512 -4.45 13.78 1.79
C ILE A 512 -3.22 13.81 0.87
N PRO A 513 -2.02 13.36 1.33
CA PRO A 513 -0.79 13.42 0.55
C PRO A 513 -0.86 12.56 -0.71
N HIS A 514 -1.69 11.51 -0.70
CA HIS A 514 -1.86 10.59 -1.81
C HIS A 514 -2.30 11.28 -3.12
N PHE A 515 -2.99 12.41 -3.05
CA PHE A 515 -3.41 13.14 -4.25
C PHE A 515 -2.24 13.75 -5.04
N TYR A 516 -1.05 13.84 -4.43
CA TYR A 516 0.19 14.21 -5.13
C TYR A 516 0.89 13.04 -5.83
N ARG A 517 0.31 11.82 -5.70
CA ARG A 517 0.66 10.62 -6.46
C ARG A 517 -0.55 10.20 -7.30
N PRO A 518 -0.70 10.73 -8.52
CA PRO A 518 -1.94 10.64 -9.30
C PRO A 518 -2.44 9.21 -9.49
N PHE A 519 -3.72 9.01 -9.27
CA PHE A 519 -4.46 7.77 -9.49
C PHE A 519 -3.86 6.55 -8.73
N TYR A 520 -3.47 6.78 -7.49
CA TYR A 520 -2.96 5.71 -6.63
C TYR A 520 -4.05 5.11 -5.73
N VAL A 521 -4.93 5.96 -5.15
CA VAL A 521 -5.82 5.56 -4.05
C VAL A 521 -6.86 4.50 -4.43
N TYR A 522 -7.26 4.40 -5.67
CA TYR A 522 -8.22 3.38 -6.13
C TYR A 522 -7.70 1.95 -5.92
N LYS A 523 -6.37 1.76 -5.90
CA LYS A 523 -5.72 0.46 -5.68
C LYS A 523 -6.02 -0.13 -4.32
N TYR A 524 -6.27 0.69 -3.31
CA TYR A 524 -6.70 0.21 -1.99
C TYR A 524 -8.06 -0.49 -2.08
N ALA A 525 -9.02 0.14 -2.73
CA ALA A 525 -10.38 -0.41 -2.86
C ALA A 525 -10.44 -1.64 -3.78
N THR A 526 -9.71 -1.62 -4.90
CA THR A 526 -9.62 -2.80 -5.80
C THR A 526 -8.90 -3.95 -5.14
N GLY A 527 -7.78 -3.70 -4.46
CA GLY A 527 -7.00 -4.71 -3.74
C GLY A 527 -7.81 -5.37 -2.62
N TYR A 528 -8.48 -4.56 -1.78
CA TYR A 528 -9.34 -5.08 -0.70
C TYR A 528 -10.53 -5.88 -1.25
N SER A 529 -11.23 -5.38 -2.27
CA SER A 529 -12.34 -6.10 -2.89
C SER A 529 -11.91 -7.42 -3.51
N THR A 530 -10.74 -7.45 -4.14
CA THR A 530 -10.11 -8.67 -4.66
C THR A 530 -9.84 -9.68 -3.55
N ALA A 531 -9.24 -9.24 -2.44
CA ALA A 531 -8.91 -10.11 -1.33
C ALA A 531 -10.16 -10.71 -0.66
N VAL A 532 -11.23 -9.91 -0.52
CA VAL A 532 -12.53 -10.41 -0.03
C VAL A 532 -13.10 -11.47 -0.97
N ALA A 533 -13.11 -11.22 -2.29
CA ALA A 533 -13.61 -12.18 -3.27
C ALA A 533 -12.80 -13.49 -3.28
N LEU A 534 -11.47 -13.40 -3.18
CA LEU A 534 -10.58 -14.56 -3.11
C LEU A 534 -10.78 -15.35 -1.80
N SER A 535 -10.85 -14.68 -0.65
CA SER A 535 -11.06 -15.36 0.64
C SER A 535 -12.43 -16.05 0.71
N GLU A 536 -13.50 -15.43 0.21
CA GLU A 536 -14.82 -16.08 0.09
C GLU A 536 -14.77 -17.28 -0.86
N GLY A 537 -14.09 -17.17 -2.01
CA GLY A 537 -13.88 -18.26 -2.94
C GLY A 537 -13.13 -19.43 -2.29
N ILE A 538 -12.06 -19.18 -1.57
CA ILE A 538 -11.29 -20.17 -0.81
C ILE A 538 -12.17 -20.90 0.20
N LEU A 539 -12.96 -20.18 0.98
CA LEU A 539 -13.82 -20.77 2.01
C LEU A 539 -15.02 -21.53 1.43
N LYS A 540 -15.53 -21.13 0.28
CA LYS A 540 -16.74 -21.68 -0.35
C LYS A 540 -16.44 -22.83 -1.31
N GLU A 541 -15.43 -22.68 -2.17
CA GLU A 541 -15.10 -23.64 -3.23
C GLU A 541 -14.06 -24.67 -2.76
N GLY A 542 -13.23 -24.32 -1.76
CA GLY A 542 -12.16 -25.19 -1.25
C GLY A 542 -11.00 -25.33 -2.23
N GLU A 543 -10.52 -26.58 -2.42
CA GLU A 543 -9.30 -26.89 -3.15
C GLU A 543 -9.17 -26.24 -4.56
N PRO A 544 -10.20 -26.14 -5.41
CA PRO A 544 -10.06 -25.48 -6.70
C PRO A 544 -9.68 -23.99 -6.60
N ALA A 545 -10.28 -23.25 -5.68
CA ALA A 545 -9.94 -21.84 -5.45
C ALA A 545 -8.58 -21.70 -4.80
N VAL A 546 -8.25 -22.53 -3.82
CA VAL A 546 -6.92 -22.58 -3.17
C VAL A 546 -5.81 -22.80 -4.19
N LYS A 547 -6.02 -23.72 -5.15
CA LYS A 547 -5.05 -23.98 -6.22
C LYS A 547 -4.81 -22.74 -7.06
N ARG A 548 -5.86 -22.10 -7.59
CA ARG A 548 -5.76 -20.87 -8.39
C ARG A 548 -5.06 -19.75 -7.61
N TYR A 549 -5.41 -19.57 -6.34
CA TYR A 549 -4.79 -18.59 -5.47
C TYR A 549 -3.28 -18.84 -5.28
N LYS A 550 -2.88 -20.06 -5.01
CA LYS A 550 -1.44 -20.41 -4.86
C LYS A 550 -0.67 -20.24 -6.17
N GLU A 551 -1.29 -20.55 -7.31
CA GLU A 551 -0.71 -20.29 -8.62
C GLU A 551 -0.49 -18.80 -8.83
N PHE A 552 -1.49 -17.95 -8.51
CA PHE A 552 -1.35 -16.50 -8.50
C PHE A 552 -0.17 -16.03 -7.64
N LEU A 553 -0.04 -16.48 -6.39
CA LEU A 553 1.09 -16.15 -5.52
C LEU A 553 2.45 -16.59 -6.10
N SER A 554 2.46 -17.46 -7.08
CA SER A 554 3.67 -17.98 -7.72
C SER A 554 3.99 -17.30 -9.07
N MET A 555 3.16 -16.33 -9.52
CA MET A 555 3.34 -15.66 -10.82
C MET A 555 4.35 -14.52 -10.77
N GLY A 556 4.55 -13.88 -9.60
CA GLY A 556 5.43 -12.72 -9.47
C GLY A 556 5.02 -11.60 -10.42
N GLY A 557 5.95 -11.09 -11.21
CA GLY A 557 5.73 -10.09 -12.26
C GLY A 557 5.84 -10.67 -13.68
N SER A 558 5.50 -11.94 -13.85
CA SER A 558 5.61 -12.61 -15.17
C SER A 558 4.42 -12.34 -16.11
N ALA A 559 3.39 -11.63 -15.61
CA ALA A 559 2.22 -11.18 -16.37
C ALA A 559 1.73 -9.81 -15.86
N TYR A 560 0.77 -9.22 -16.56
CA TYR A 560 0.12 -8.02 -16.05
C TYR A 560 -0.79 -8.33 -14.85
N PRO A 561 -0.92 -7.42 -13.87
CA PRO A 561 -1.65 -7.69 -12.62
C PRO A 561 -3.11 -8.12 -12.83
N LEU A 562 -3.80 -7.60 -13.85
CA LEU A 562 -5.17 -8.03 -14.15
C LEU A 562 -5.23 -9.46 -14.67
N ASP A 563 -4.22 -9.92 -15.42
CA ASP A 563 -4.16 -11.28 -15.93
C ASP A 563 -3.84 -12.26 -14.80
N GLU A 564 -2.96 -11.87 -13.88
CA GLU A 564 -2.68 -12.63 -12.64
C GLU A 564 -3.95 -12.80 -11.79
N LEU A 565 -4.72 -11.72 -11.62
CA LEU A 565 -5.98 -11.77 -10.87
C LEU A 565 -7.06 -12.61 -11.58
N ARG A 566 -7.16 -12.52 -12.92
CA ARG A 566 -8.05 -13.39 -13.70
C ARG A 566 -7.70 -14.86 -13.53
N HIS A 567 -6.40 -15.18 -13.48
CA HIS A 567 -5.94 -16.55 -13.19
C HIS A 567 -6.40 -16.99 -11.79
N ALA A 568 -6.35 -16.10 -10.80
CA ALA A 568 -6.88 -16.38 -9.46
C ALA A 568 -8.41 -16.50 -9.41
N GLY A 569 -9.12 -16.10 -10.48
CA GLY A 569 -10.58 -16.13 -10.58
C GLY A 569 -11.27 -14.80 -10.34
N VAL A 570 -10.53 -13.68 -10.34
CA VAL A 570 -11.06 -12.32 -10.11
C VAL A 570 -10.80 -11.44 -11.33
N ASP A 571 -11.84 -10.95 -11.97
CA ASP A 571 -11.74 -10.02 -13.11
C ASP A 571 -12.22 -8.62 -12.74
N LEU A 572 -11.30 -7.73 -12.42
CA LEU A 572 -11.58 -6.33 -12.07
C LEU A 572 -12.02 -5.47 -13.25
N ALA A 573 -11.93 -5.96 -14.50
CA ALA A 573 -12.55 -5.28 -15.64
C ALA A 573 -14.09 -5.37 -15.60
N THR A 574 -14.64 -6.21 -14.71
CA THR A 574 -16.08 -6.33 -14.44
C THR A 574 -16.43 -5.79 -13.06
N PRO A 575 -17.69 -5.39 -12.80
CA PRO A 575 -18.13 -4.98 -11.47
C PRO A 575 -18.18 -6.12 -10.45
N ALA A 576 -18.20 -7.37 -10.87
CA ALA A 576 -18.51 -8.53 -10.03
C ALA A 576 -17.65 -8.68 -8.76
N PRO A 577 -16.32 -8.49 -8.78
CA PRO A 577 -15.53 -8.60 -7.54
C PRO A 577 -15.85 -7.53 -6.50
N VAL A 578 -16.13 -6.30 -6.95
CA VAL A 578 -16.48 -5.19 -6.06
C VAL A 578 -17.91 -5.36 -5.54
N ASP A 579 -18.85 -5.80 -6.40
CA ASP A 579 -20.22 -6.16 -5.99
C ASP A 579 -20.19 -7.25 -4.90
N ALA A 580 -19.45 -8.34 -5.11
CA ALA A 580 -19.35 -9.44 -4.14
C ALA A 580 -18.78 -8.97 -2.78
N ALA A 581 -17.75 -8.12 -2.82
CA ALA A 581 -17.18 -7.54 -1.60
C ALA A 581 -18.19 -6.66 -0.84
N LEU A 582 -18.96 -5.84 -1.55
CA LEU A 582 -19.95 -4.97 -0.93
C LEU A 582 -21.21 -5.72 -0.47
N GLU A 583 -21.61 -6.79 -1.14
CA GLU A 583 -22.60 -7.73 -0.62
C GLU A 583 -22.13 -8.42 0.67
N LYS A 584 -20.84 -8.71 0.79
CA LYS A 584 -20.26 -9.19 2.05
C LYS A 584 -20.39 -8.14 3.16
N PHE A 585 -20.07 -6.88 2.86
CA PHE A 585 -20.30 -5.77 3.80
C PHE A 585 -21.74 -5.72 4.30
N GLU A 586 -22.72 -5.88 3.43
CA GLU A 586 -24.15 -5.91 3.81
C GLU A 586 -24.46 -7.09 4.76
N ARG A 587 -23.93 -8.28 4.49
CA ARG A 587 -24.11 -9.46 5.36
C ARG A 587 -23.47 -9.25 6.75
N ILE A 588 -22.28 -8.61 6.79
CA ILE A 588 -21.61 -8.26 8.06
C ILE A 588 -22.47 -7.24 8.84
N LEU A 589 -23.07 -6.30 8.15
CA LEU A 589 -23.94 -5.29 8.74
C LEU A 589 -25.22 -5.92 9.33
N ASP A 590 -25.83 -6.89 8.61
CA ASP A 590 -26.96 -7.67 9.11
C ASP A 590 -26.62 -8.42 10.43
N ASP A 591 -25.44 -9.06 10.48
CA ASP A 591 -24.97 -9.78 11.65
C ASP A 591 -24.67 -8.82 12.82
N ALA A 592 -24.07 -7.66 12.53
CA ALA A 592 -23.79 -6.64 13.55
C ALA A 592 -25.07 -6.10 14.18
N GLU A 593 -26.10 -5.79 13.38
CA GLU A 593 -27.40 -5.35 13.88
C GLU A 593 -28.11 -6.44 14.70
N ALA A 594 -28.08 -7.69 14.23
CA ALA A 594 -28.66 -8.82 14.93
C ALA A 594 -27.92 -9.13 16.26
N THR A 595 -26.60 -8.95 16.28
CA THR A 595 -25.78 -9.13 17.48
C THR A 595 -26.02 -8.01 18.49
N LEU A 596 -26.11 -6.76 18.02
CA LEU A 596 -26.43 -5.61 18.86
C LEU A 596 -27.81 -5.78 19.52
N ALA A 597 -28.81 -6.28 18.79
CA ALA A 597 -30.15 -6.52 19.32
C ALA A 597 -30.19 -7.56 20.45
N LYS A 598 -29.21 -8.46 20.54
CA LYS A 598 -29.07 -9.42 21.65
C LYS A 598 -28.45 -8.81 22.91
N LEU A 599 -27.79 -7.68 22.79
CA LEU A 599 -27.14 -6.95 23.89
C LEU A 599 -28.02 -5.85 24.50
N GLN A 600 -29.11 -5.45 23.82
CA GLN A 600 -30.14 -4.52 24.27
C GLN A 600 -31.31 -5.26 24.95
#